data_5485b0bfb089c8b346bb996926aa4986
#
_entry.id   5485b0bfb089c8b346bb996926aa4986
#
_cell.length_a   1.000
_cell.length_b   1.000
_cell.length_c   1.000
_cell.angle_alpha   90.00
_cell.angle_beta   90.00
_cell.angle_gamma   90.00
#
_symmetry.space_group_name_H-M   'P 1'
#
loop_
_entity.id
_entity.type
_entity.pdbx_description
1 polymer ?
#
loop_
_entity_poly.entity_id
_entity_poly.type
_entity_poly.pdbx_seq_one_letter_code
_entity_poly.pdbx_strand_id
1 'polypeptide(L)'
;MKIVDLKAREILDSRGNPTVEVDVMLENGIMARAAVPSGASTGEREALEMRDGDKKRFNGKGVLNAVSNVNNKIKPVVIGMDVFDQYGIDTAMIELDGTKTKSNLGANAILGVSMACLKAAAMTKNVPLYRYIGDGKTLPVPMMNIINGGAHADNKLDFQEFMIIPQRDTIHERVRVGAEVFHALKSVLNKKGLSTGVGDEGGFAPDLESNTEGFELIIEAIKKAGYTPGVDVKLAIDVAASEFYSNGKYNLVGEGRSLTTDELISFYEELINKYPIISIEDPVDENDWEGFKKITEKLGDKIQLVGDDLFVTNKECLQKGIDMKAGNAILLKVNQIGTITETLETIKLAKDNGYKTIISHRSGETEDTTIADLAVGLDLGQIKTGSMSRTDRMCKYNQLMRIEEELEN
;
A
#
# COMPACT_ATOMS: atom_id res chain seq x y z
N MET A 1 -25.46 17.73 6.65
CA MET A 1 -25.55 17.67 5.16
C MET A 1 -25.88 16.24 4.76
N LYS A 2 -27.07 16.05 4.17
CA LYS A 2 -27.60 14.70 3.98
C LYS A 2 -27.14 14.08 2.65
N ILE A 3 -26.88 12.78 2.69
CA ILE A 3 -26.69 11.96 1.51
C ILE A 3 -28.07 11.74 0.87
N VAL A 4 -28.21 12.06 -0.43
CA VAL A 4 -29.48 11.92 -1.15
C VAL A 4 -29.42 10.85 -2.24
N ASP A 5 -28.22 10.50 -2.73
CA ASP A 5 -28.06 9.42 -3.71
C ASP A 5 -26.69 8.75 -3.60
N LEU A 6 -26.63 7.48 -3.98
CA LEU A 6 -25.43 6.68 -4.20
C LEU A 6 -25.55 5.96 -5.56
N LYS A 7 -24.45 5.94 -6.28
CA LYS A 7 -24.35 5.18 -7.54
C LYS A 7 -22.99 4.50 -7.65
N ALA A 8 -22.97 3.19 -7.57
CA ALA A 8 -21.78 2.41 -7.86
C ALA A 8 -21.77 1.93 -9.30
N ARG A 9 -20.57 1.76 -9.84
CA ARG A 9 -20.30 1.15 -11.15
C ARG A 9 -19.03 0.33 -11.12
N GLU A 10 -18.91 -0.54 -12.14
CA GLU A 10 -17.66 -1.23 -12.43
C GLU A 10 -16.81 -0.36 -13.33
N ILE A 11 -15.53 -0.18 -12.98
CA ILE A 11 -14.49 0.43 -13.80
C ILE A 11 -13.30 -0.54 -13.90
N LEU A 12 -12.24 -0.16 -14.61
CA LEU A 12 -11.02 -0.95 -14.70
C LEU A 12 -9.90 -0.36 -13.83
N ASP A 13 -9.16 -1.23 -13.16
CA ASP A 13 -7.93 -0.89 -12.45
C ASP A 13 -6.72 -0.80 -13.41
N SER A 14 -5.54 -0.48 -12.88
CA SER A 14 -4.29 -0.35 -13.64
C SER A 14 -3.81 -1.63 -14.31
N ARG A 15 -4.38 -2.79 -13.94
CA ARG A 15 -4.11 -4.09 -14.55
C ARG A 15 -5.16 -4.49 -15.59
N GLY A 16 -6.17 -3.63 -15.84
CA GLY A 16 -7.31 -3.94 -16.70
C GLY A 16 -8.31 -4.92 -16.07
N ASN A 17 -8.25 -5.13 -14.76
CA ASN A 17 -9.25 -5.91 -14.02
C ASN A 17 -10.36 -5.00 -13.49
N PRO A 18 -11.60 -5.51 -13.39
CA PRO A 18 -12.70 -4.75 -12.82
C PRO A 18 -12.44 -4.34 -11.36
N THR A 19 -12.88 -3.13 -11.02
CA THR A 19 -12.97 -2.65 -9.64
C THR A 19 -14.20 -1.77 -9.44
N VAL A 20 -14.51 -1.44 -8.18
CA VAL A 20 -15.70 -0.66 -7.80
C VAL A 20 -15.37 0.82 -7.76
N GLU A 21 -16.23 1.64 -8.37
CA GLU A 21 -16.25 3.10 -8.21
C GLU A 21 -17.62 3.53 -7.69
N VAL A 22 -17.63 4.47 -6.73
CA VAL A 22 -18.85 4.96 -6.09
C VAL A 22 -18.93 6.48 -6.19
N ASP A 23 -20.09 6.98 -6.63
CA ASP A 23 -20.49 8.37 -6.51
C ASP A 23 -21.44 8.53 -5.32
N VAL A 24 -21.20 9.53 -4.49
CA VAL A 24 -22.09 10.00 -3.42
C VAL A 24 -22.61 11.37 -3.80
N MET A 25 -23.93 11.58 -3.75
CA MET A 25 -24.57 12.87 -4.00
C MET A 25 -25.21 13.40 -2.73
N LEU A 26 -25.02 14.69 -2.47
CA LEU A 26 -25.56 15.39 -1.30
C LEU A 26 -26.72 16.30 -1.67
N GLU A 27 -27.56 16.66 -0.68
CA GLU A 27 -28.73 17.53 -0.84
C GLU A 27 -28.41 18.93 -1.39
N ASN A 28 -27.16 19.40 -1.27
CA ASN A 28 -26.69 20.65 -1.84
C ASN A 28 -26.18 20.52 -3.29
N GLY A 29 -26.29 19.33 -3.91
CA GLY A 29 -25.84 19.04 -5.26
C GLY A 29 -24.36 18.69 -5.41
N ILE A 30 -23.59 18.68 -4.33
CA ILE A 30 -22.20 18.19 -4.35
C ILE A 30 -22.21 16.69 -4.65
N MET A 31 -21.36 16.28 -5.59
CA MET A 31 -21.08 14.88 -5.90
C MET A 31 -19.60 14.61 -5.71
N ALA A 32 -19.27 13.58 -4.95
CA ALA A 32 -17.92 13.09 -4.79
C ALA A 32 -17.79 11.65 -5.25
N ARG A 33 -16.60 11.29 -5.71
CA ARG A 33 -16.28 9.99 -6.32
C ARG A 33 -15.08 9.36 -5.65
N ALA A 34 -15.16 8.05 -5.44
CA ALA A 34 -14.01 7.25 -5.01
C ALA A 34 -13.93 5.93 -5.79
N ALA A 35 -12.72 5.52 -6.12
CA ALA A 35 -12.43 4.26 -6.78
C ALA A 35 -11.56 3.38 -5.87
N VAL A 36 -11.88 2.09 -5.79
CA VAL A 36 -11.29 1.16 -4.84
C VAL A 36 -10.09 0.44 -5.46
N PRO A 37 -8.92 0.37 -4.78
CA PRO A 37 -7.79 -0.40 -5.23
C PRO A 37 -8.00 -1.91 -5.01
N SER A 38 -7.20 -2.75 -5.68
CA SER A 38 -7.28 -4.22 -5.64
C SER A 38 -5.90 -4.86 -5.50
N GLY A 39 -5.73 -5.81 -4.58
CA GLY A 39 -4.48 -6.54 -4.39
C GLY A 39 -4.26 -7.67 -5.42
N ALA A 40 -2.99 -8.02 -5.67
CA ALA A 40 -2.60 -9.26 -6.34
C ALA A 40 -2.23 -10.33 -5.30
N SER A 41 -1.31 -10.00 -4.41
CA SER A 41 -1.01 -10.76 -3.20
C SER A 41 -1.89 -10.23 -2.05
N THR A 42 -2.47 -11.12 -1.26
CA THR A 42 -3.42 -10.76 -0.18
C THR A 42 -3.14 -11.61 1.05
N GLY A 43 -3.03 -10.99 2.22
CA GLY A 43 -2.90 -11.68 3.49
C GLY A 43 -4.19 -12.48 3.81
N GLU A 44 -4.03 -13.61 4.47
CA GLU A 44 -5.14 -14.53 4.81
C GLU A 44 -6.25 -13.85 5.64
N ARG A 45 -5.89 -12.81 6.39
CA ARG A 45 -6.78 -12.10 7.32
C ARG A 45 -7.40 -10.82 6.76
N GLU A 46 -7.14 -10.49 5.49
CA GLU A 46 -7.75 -9.32 4.84
C GLU A 46 -9.29 -9.43 4.77
N ALA A 47 -9.96 -8.28 4.80
CA ALA A 47 -11.37 -8.22 4.47
C ALA A 47 -11.61 -8.62 3.01
N LEU A 48 -12.73 -9.29 2.75
CA LEU A 48 -13.00 -9.93 1.46
C LEU A 48 -13.27 -8.91 0.35
N GLU A 49 -12.43 -8.89 -0.67
CA GLU A 49 -12.75 -8.26 -1.95
C GLU A 49 -13.76 -9.16 -2.70
N MET A 50 -14.99 -8.68 -2.86
CA MET A 50 -16.04 -9.47 -3.52
C MET A 50 -15.83 -9.50 -5.03
N ARG A 51 -15.71 -10.72 -5.58
CA ARG A 51 -15.63 -11.02 -7.01
C ARG A 51 -16.81 -11.86 -7.44
N ASP A 52 -17.26 -11.70 -8.69
CA ASP A 52 -18.46 -12.38 -9.20
C ASP A 52 -18.25 -13.88 -9.40
N GLY A 53 -17.01 -14.32 -9.70
CA GLY A 53 -16.67 -15.72 -9.95
C GLY A 53 -17.12 -16.24 -11.31
N ASP A 54 -17.86 -15.47 -12.11
CA ASP A 54 -18.29 -15.88 -13.45
C ASP A 54 -17.11 -15.90 -14.43
N LYS A 55 -16.63 -17.10 -14.73
CA LYS A 55 -15.50 -17.31 -15.65
C LYS A 55 -15.72 -16.80 -17.07
N LYS A 56 -16.98 -16.57 -17.49
CA LYS A 56 -17.31 -16.03 -18.82
C LYS A 56 -17.12 -14.52 -18.89
N ARG A 57 -16.99 -13.86 -17.74
CA ARG A 57 -16.85 -12.42 -17.65
C ARG A 57 -15.61 -12.06 -16.82
N PHE A 58 -14.64 -11.35 -17.44
CA PHE A 58 -13.37 -10.98 -16.83
C PHE A 58 -12.64 -12.16 -16.11
N ASN A 59 -12.76 -13.37 -16.63
CA ASN A 59 -12.19 -14.58 -16.03
C ASN A 59 -12.59 -14.81 -14.56
N GLY A 60 -13.78 -14.38 -14.15
CA GLY A 60 -14.28 -14.47 -12.79
C GLY A 60 -13.98 -13.26 -11.90
N LYS A 61 -13.25 -12.27 -12.41
CA LYS A 61 -12.83 -11.08 -11.65
C LYS A 61 -13.84 -9.91 -11.68
N GLY A 62 -15.03 -10.09 -12.28
CA GLY A 62 -16.10 -9.08 -12.28
C GLY A 62 -16.48 -8.63 -10.87
N VAL A 63 -17.07 -7.44 -10.74
CA VAL A 63 -17.48 -6.86 -9.43
C VAL A 63 -18.94 -6.41 -9.42
N LEU A 64 -19.78 -6.94 -10.30
CA LEU A 64 -21.20 -6.56 -10.39
C LEU A 64 -21.98 -6.91 -9.12
N ASN A 65 -21.61 -7.98 -8.40
CA ASN A 65 -22.22 -8.31 -7.11
C ASN A 65 -21.92 -7.21 -6.06
N ALA A 66 -20.66 -6.73 -5.98
CA ALA A 66 -20.29 -5.63 -5.11
C ALA A 66 -21.01 -4.32 -5.51
N VAL A 67 -21.07 -4.01 -6.80
CA VAL A 67 -21.84 -2.87 -7.36
C VAL A 67 -23.32 -2.98 -6.99
N SER A 68 -23.93 -4.15 -7.15
CA SER A 68 -25.32 -4.41 -6.74
C SER A 68 -25.52 -4.23 -5.25
N ASN A 69 -24.57 -4.68 -4.41
CA ASN A 69 -24.65 -4.49 -2.96
C ASN A 69 -24.64 -3.00 -2.57
N VAL A 70 -23.81 -2.17 -3.22
CA VAL A 70 -23.87 -0.72 -3.00
C VAL A 70 -25.23 -0.15 -3.41
N ASN A 71 -25.66 -0.41 -4.64
CA ASN A 71 -26.85 0.22 -5.20
C ASN A 71 -28.16 -0.24 -4.55
N ASN A 72 -28.23 -1.47 -4.06
CA ASN A 72 -29.49 -2.09 -3.60
C ASN A 72 -29.54 -2.38 -2.10
N LYS A 73 -28.40 -2.58 -1.42
CA LYS A 73 -28.37 -2.90 0.01
C LYS A 73 -27.80 -1.76 0.86
N ILE A 74 -26.66 -1.18 0.47
CA ILE A 74 -26.01 -0.11 1.24
C ILE A 74 -26.78 1.22 1.06
N LYS A 75 -27.12 1.57 -0.17
CA LYS A 75 -27.83 2.81 -0.49
C LYS A 75 -29.06 3.07 0.40
N PRO A 76 -30.01 2.14 0.57
CA PRO A 76 -31.18 2.40 1.44
C PRO A 76 -30.83 2.68 2.89
N VAL A 77 -29.69 2.20 3.39
CA VAL A 77 -29.25 2.37 4.78
C VAL A 77 -28.59 3.73 4.98
N VAL A 78 -27.79 4.21 4.01
CA VAL A 78 -27.01 5.45 4.17
C VAL A 78 -27.72 6.70 3.66
N ILE A 79 -28.76 6.56 2.82
CA ILE A 79 -29.59 7.71 2.39
C ILE A 79 -30.20 8.40 3.61
N GLY A 80 -30.08 9.74 3.65
CA GLY A 80 -30.57 10.57 4.75
C GLY A 80 -29.61 10.71 5.93
N MET A 81 -28.51 9.94 5.98
CA MET A 81 -27.44 10.12 6.96
C MET A 81 -26.68 11.43 6.72
N ASP A 82 -26.08 11.96 7.77
CA ASP A 82 -25.21 13.13 7.68
C ASP A 82 -23.84 12.73 7.18
N VAL A 83 -23.39 13.30 6.05
CA VAL A 83 -22.08 12.98 5.44
C VAL A 83 -20.90 13.31 6.37
N PHE A 84 -21.09 14.16 7.37
CA PHE A 84 -20.05 14.47 8.36
C PHE A 84 -19.90 13.39 9.44
N ASP A 85 -20.86 12.48 9.56
CA ASP A 85 -20.81 11.36 10.50
C ASP A 85 -20.17 10.12 9.83
N GLN A 86 -18.88 10.22 9.51
CA GLN A 86 -18.11 9.11 8.89
C GLN A 86 -18.20 7.82 9.74
N TYR A 87 -18.09 7.96 11.06
CA TYR A 87 -18.17 6.82 11.98
C TYR A 87 -19.54 6.14 11.90
N GLY A 88 -20.63 6.92 11.95
CA GLY A 88 -21.99 6.36 11.85
C GLY A 88 -22.26 5.69 10.52
N ILE A 89 -21.77 6.28 9.39
CA ILE A 89 -21.91 5.70 8.04
C ILE A 89 -21.16 4.35 7.96
N ASP A 90 -19.90 4.32 8.37
CA ASP A 90 -19.07 3.11 8.31
C ASP A 90 -19.63 2.02 9.24
N THR A 91 -20.06 2.38 10.46
CA THR A 91 -20.67 1.45 11.41
C THR A 91 -21.95 0.85 10.84
N ALA A 92 -22.84 1.65 10.25
CA ALA A 92 -24.07 1.16 9.64
C ALA A 92 -23.81 0.14 8.51
N MET A 93 -22.75 0.33 7.72
CA MET A 93 -22.35 -0.62 6.68
C MET A 93 -21.72 -1.90 7.25
N ILE A 94 -20.91 -1.78 8.30
CA ILE A 94 -20.33 -2.94 9.02
C ILE A 94 -21.41 -3.80 9.64
N GLU A 95 -22.39 -3.17 10.33
CA GLU A 95 -23.54 -3.86 10.93
C GLU A 95 -24.43 -4.52 9.86
N LEU A 96 -24.65 -3.86 8.73
CA LEU A 96 -25.40 -4.40 7.60
C LEU A 96 -24.72 -5.66 7.01
N ASP A 97 -23.37 -5.67 6.93
CA ASP A 97 -22.62 -6.85 6.51
C ASP A 97 -22.69 -7.97 7.55
N GLY A 98 -22.50 -7.66 8.82
CA GLY A 98 -22.61 -8.56 9.96
C GLY A 98 -21.50 -9.63 10.04
N THR A 99 -20.46 -9.59 9.19
CA THR A 99 -19.31 -10.50 9.24
C THR A 99 -18.02 -9.79 9.55
N LYS A 100 -17.06 -10.48 10.17
CA LYS A 100 -15.75 -9.90 10.47
C LYS A 100 -14.95 -9.52 9.22
N THR A 101 -15.11 -10.28 8.14
CA THR A 101 -14.36 -10.12 6.89
C THR A 101 -15.13 -9.37 5.82
N LYS A 102 -16.27 -8.79 6.13
CA LYS A 102 -17.14 -8.08 5.17
C LYS A 102 -17.55 -8.94 3.97
N SER A 103 -17.78 -10.24 4.22
CA SER A 103 -18.01 -11.23 3.17
C SER A 103 -19.42 -11.21 2.56
N ASN A 104 -20.41 -10.56 3.21
CA ASN A 104 -21.78 -10.46 2.70
C ASN A 104 -21.99 -9.32 1.71
N LEU A 105 -21.27 -8.19 1.88
CA LEU A 105 -21.37 -7.01 1.01
C LEU A 105 -20.12 -6.87 0.11
N GLY A 106 -18.96 -7.26 0.62
CA GLY A 106 -17.66 -7.03 0.04
C GLY A 106 -16.97 -5.78 0.60
N ALA A 107 -15.73 -5.93 1.03
CA ALA A 107 -14.92 -4.81 1.51
C ALA A 107 -14.78 -3.71 0.43
N ASN A 108 -14.70 -4.08 -0.84
CA ASN A 108 -14.65 -3.15 -1.96
C ASN A 108 -15.94 -2.33 -2.12
N ALA A 109 -17.11 -2.92 -1.88
CA ALA A 109 -18.38 -2.20 -1.88
C ALA A 109 -18.44 -1.18 -0.72
N ILE A 110 -18.09 -1.60 0.48
CA ILE A 110 -18.13 -0.79 1.69
C ILE A 110 -17.11 0.37 1.59
N LEU A 111 -15.86 0.07 1.22
CA LEU A 111 -14.80 1.08 1.11
C LEU A 111 -15.12 2.15 0.07
N GLY A 112 -15.69 1.77 -1.07
CA GLY A 112 -16.07 2.75 -2.11
C GLY A 112 -17.02 3.81 -1.55
N VAL A 113 -18.01 3.41 -0.77
CA VAL A 113 -18.95 4.34 -0.09
C VAL A 113 -18.25 5.16 0.98
N SER A 114 -17.47 4.50 1.84
CA SER A 114 -16.73 5.15 2.93
C SER A 114 -15.81 6.27 2.42
N MET A 115 -15.00 6.00 1.40
CA MET A 115 -14.09 6.99 0.78
C MET A 115 -14.86 8.12 0.06
N ALA A 116 -15.94 7.79 -0.65
CA ALA A 116 -16.72 8.79 -1.36
C ALA A 116 -17.42 9.76 -0.37
N CYS A 117 -17.93 9.26 0.76
CA CYS A 117 -18.49 10.08 1.82
C CYS A 117 -17.45 11.02 2.43
N LEU A 118 -16.24 10.52 2.73
CA LEU A 118 -15.13 11.33 3.23
C LEU A 118 -14.81 12.51 2.30
N LYS A 119 -14.73 12.25 1.00
CA LYS A 119 -14.48 13.27 -0.03
C LYS A 119 -15.64 14.28 -0.13
N ALA A 120 -16.89 13.80 -0.10
CA ALA A 120 -18.07 14.66 -0.15
C ALA A 120 -18.13 15.61 1.05
N ALA A 121 -17.74 15.12 2.24
CA ALA A 121 -17.66 15.93 3.45
C ALA A 121 -16.60 17.04 3.33
N ALA A 122 -15.41 16.72 2.84
CA ALA A 122 -14.34 17.71 2.59
C ALA A 122 -14.79 18.79 1.58
N MET A 123 -15.38 18.38 0.45
CA MET A 123 -15.91 19.28 -0.58
C MET A 123 -17.00 20.19 0.00
N THR A 124 -17.86 19.67 0.86
CA THR A 124 -18.93 20.46 1.51
C THR A 124 -18.37 21.53 2.46
N LYS A 125 -17.25 21.24 3.12
CA LYS A 125 -16.52 22.21 3.95
C LYS A 125 -15.68 23.18 3.12
N ASN A 126 -15.58 22.95 1.81
CA ASN A 126 -14.73 23.73 0.90
C ASN A 126 -13.27 23.79 1.36
N VAL A 127 -12.76 22.63 1.82
CA VAL A 127 -11.36 22.45 2.21
C VAL A 127 -10.73 21.28 1.44
N PRO A 128 -9.41 21.30 1.19
CA PRO A 128 -8.70 20.16 0.64
C PRO A 128 -8.89 18.90 1.50
N LEU A 129 -8.87 17.73 0.87
CA LEU A 129 -9.18 16.47 1.57
C LEU A 129 -8.22 16.21 2.74
N TYR A 130 -6.92 16.44 2.56
CA TYR A 130 -5.95 16.24 3.64
C TYR A 130 -6.21 17.14 4.86
N ARG A 131 -6.69 18.38 4.67
CA ARG A 131 -7.06 19.29 5.77
C ARG A 131 -8.38 18.92 6.45
N TYR A 132 -9.27 18.23 5.72
CA TYR A 132 -10.49 17.70 6.31
C TYR A 132 -10.21 16.48 7.20
N ILE A 133 -9.25 15.64 6.76
CA ILE A 133 -8.85 14.42 7.46
C ILE A 133 -8.16 14.73 8.80
N GLY A 134 -7.31 15.77 8.83
CA GLY A 134 -6.56 16.12 10.02
C GLY A 134 -5.74 17.40 9.87
N ASP A 135 -5.01 17.72 10.94
CA ASP A 135 -4.18 18.93 11.03
C ASP A 135 -2.71 18.70 10.62
N GLY A 136 -2.42 17.53 10.03
CA GLY A 136 -1.08 17.13 9.61
C GLY A 136 -0.49 18.08 8.56
N LYS A 137 0.84 18.25 8.62
CA LYS A 137 1.60 19.14 7.74
C LYS A 137 2.88 18.49 7.23
N THR A 138 3.18 17.28 7.66
CA THR A 138 4.40 16.58 7.30
C THR A 138 4.18 15.82 6.00
N LEU A 139 4.99 16.15 5.00
CA LEU A 139 5.01 15.42 3.74
C LEU A 139 5.69 14.06 3.95
N PRO A 140 5.08 12.97 3.48
CA PRO A 140 5.62 11.63 3.70
C PRO A 140 6.91 11.41 2.92
N VAL A 141 7.78 10.56 3.47
CA VAL A 141 8.95 10.06 2.74
C VAL A 141 8.51 8.92 1.83
N PRO A 142 8.69 9.02 0.50
CA PRO A 142 8.29 7.96 -0.41
C PRO A 142 9.27 6.79 -0.39
N MET A 143 8.71 5.57 -0.38
CA MET A 143 9.38 4.30 -0.61
C MET A 143 9.02 3.87 -2.03
N MET A 144 9.96 4.01 -2.97
CA MET A 144 9.68 3.88 -4.41
C MET A 144 10.17 2.53 -4.93
N ASN A 145 9.25 1.63 -5.30
CA ASN A 145 9.57 0.31 -5.83
C ASN A 145 10.12 0.41 -7.25
N ILE A 146 11.43 0.21 -7.45
CA ILE A 146 12.08 0.35 -8.75
C ILE A 146 12.51 -0.96 -9.43
N ILE A 147 12.58 -2.07 -8.68
CA ILE A 147 12.72 -3.43 -9.22
C ILE A 147 11.67 -4.33 -8.57
N ASN A 148 10.95 -5.07 -9.40
CA ASN A 148 9.92 -6.02 -9.01
C ASN A 148 10.44 -7.47 -9.16
N GLY A 149 10.09 -8.31 -8.20
CA GLY A 149 10.28 -9.75 -8.22
C GLY A 149 9.11 -10.48 -7.58
N GLY A 150 9.31 -11.69 -7.09
CA GLY A 150 8.29 -12.48 -6.42
C GLY A 150 6.97 -12.55 -7.18
N ALA A 151 5.85 -12.38 -6.50
CA ALA A 151 4.52 -12.38 -7.10
C ALA A 151 4.24 -11.18 -8.03
N HIS A 152 5.08 -10.13 -8.02
CA HIS A 152 4.90 -8.91 -8.82
C HIS A 152 5.59 -8.95 -10.19
N ALA A 153 6.37 -9.98 -10.49
CA ALA A 153 7.08 -10.13 -11.76
C ALA A 153 7.31 -11.61 -12.13
N ASP A 154 7.31 -11.91 -13.42
CA ASP A 154 7.67 -13.24 -13.94
C ASP A 154 9.20 -13.29 -14.15
N ASN A 155 9.95 -13.42 -13.06
CA ASN A 155 11.41 -13.54 -13.02
C ASN A 155 11.87 -14.43 -11.86
N LYS A 156 13.19 -14.57 -11.65
CA LYS A 156 13.77 -15.47 -10.63
C LYS A 156 14.01 -14.80 -9.28
N LEU A 157 13.66 -13.52 -9.10
CA LEU A 157 13.85 -12.85 -7.81
C LEU A 157 12.86 -13.39 -6.78
N ASP A 158 13.34 -13.77 -5.61
CA ASP A 158 12.49 -14.25 -4.52
C ASP A 158 11.82 -13.06 -3.80
N PHE A 159 12.53 -11.94 -3.60
CA PHE A 159 11.99 -10.74 -2.97
C PHE A 159 11.05 -10.00 -3.91
N GLN A 160 9.91 -9.57 -3.37
CA GLN A 160 8.82 -8.99 -4.16
C GLN A 160 9.12 -7.57 -4.64
N GLU A 161 9.75 -6.74 -3.81
CA GLU A 161 10.02 -5.34 -4.15
C GLU A 161 11.38 -4.87 -3.63
N PHE A 162 12.08 -4.12 -4.49
CA PHE A 162 13.31 -3.40 -4.15
C PHE A 162 13.04 -1.91 -4.29
N MET A 163 13.10 -1.20 -3.18
CA MET A 163 12.70 0.21 -3.09
C MET A 163 13.88 1.13 -2.84
N ILE A 164 13.79 2.33 -3.40
CA ILE A 164 14.66 3.46 -3.06
C ILE A 164 13.91 4.45 -2.17
N ILE A 165 14.64 5.09 -1.26
CA ILE A 165 14.13 6.09 -0.33
C ILE A 165 15.01 7.35 -0.46
N PRO A 166 14.63 8.33 -1.32
CA PRO A 166 15.37 9.57 -1.48
C PRO A 166 15.39 10.39 -0.19
N GLN A 167 16.58 10.82 0.22
CA GLN A 167 16.83 11.64 1.41
C GLN A 167 16.90 13.12 1.00
N ARG A 168 15.76 13.78 0.94
CA ARG A 168 15.62 15.21 0.62
C ARG A 168 14.54 15.82 1.51
N ASP A 169 14.55 17.13 1.66
CA ASP A 169 13.62 17.83 2.56
C ASP A 169 12.24 18.01 1.94
N THR A 170 12.14 18.25 0.63
CA THR A 170 10.89 18.49 -0.09
C THR A 170 10.43 17.28 -0.88
N ILE A 171 9.12 17.16 -1.11
CA ILE A 171 8.57 16.07 -1.93
C ILE A 171 8.98 16.22 -3.39
N HIS A 172 9.04 17.46 -3.91
CA HIS A 172 9.52 17.75 -5.25
C HIS A 172 10.92 17.19 -5.48
N GLU A 173 11.85 17.43 -4.54
CA GLU A 173 13.23 16.93 -4.63
C GLU A 173 13.30 15.40 -4.45
N ARG A 174 12.48 14.81 -3.58
CA ARG A 174 12.40 13.36 -3.44
C ARG A 174 11.92 12.70 -4.73
N VAL A 175 10.88 13.25 -5.37
CA VAL A 175 10.35 12.76 -6.64
C VAL A 175 11.37 12.94 -7.77
N ARG A 176 12.07 14.10 -7.83
CA ARG A 176 13.14 14.35 -8.82
C ARG A 176 14.24 13.30 -8.70
N VAL A 177 14.79 13.10 -7.51
CA VAL A 177 15.84 12.08 -7.26
C VAL A 177 15.33 10.68 -7.65
N GLY A 178 14.11 10.32 -7.26
CA GLY A 178 13.49 9.05 -7.64
C GLY A 178 13.43 8.85 -9.15
N ALA A 179 12.97 9.86 -9.89
CA ALA A 179 12.88 9.82 -11.35
C ALA A 179 14.27 9.71 -12.01
N GLU A 180 15.25 10.47 -11.54
CA GLU A 180 16.61 10.42 -12.06
C GLU A 180 17.28 9.06 -11.84
N VAL A 181 17.11 8.45 -10.65
CA VAL A 181 17.60 7.10 -10.34
C VAL A 181 16.87 6.05 -11.19
N PHE A 182 15.54 6.17 -11.35
CA PHE A 182 14.76 5.28 -12.20
C PHE A 182 15.25 5.29 -13.66
N HIS A 183 15.50 6.46 -14.24
CA HIS A 183 16.02 6.58 -15.60
C HIS A 183 17.47 6.11 -15.71
N ALA A 184 18.29 6.33 -14.69
CA ALA A 184 19.66 5.79 -14.62
C ALA A 184 19.63 4.26 -14.58
N LEU A 185 18.72 3.64 -13.80
CA LEU A 185 18.53 2.19 -13.74
C LEU A 185 18.12 1.62 -15.09
N LYS A 186 17.18 2.27 -15.80
CA LYS A 186 16.82 1.89 -17.17
C LYS A 186 18.05 1.83 -18.09
N SER A 187 18.93 2.84 -17.99
CA SER A 187 20.17 2.89 -18.78
C SER A 187 21.17 1.78 -18.38
N VAL A 188 21.26 1.45 -17.08
CA VAL A 188 22.12 0.35 -16.58
C VAL A 188 21.62 -0.99 -17.11
N LEU A 189 20.32 -1.26 -17.00
CA LEU A 189 19.69 -2.49 -17.51
C LEU A 189 19.91 -2.65 -19.02
N ASN A 190 19.63 -1.61 -19.81
CA ASN A 190 19.85 -1.63 -21.27
C ASN A 190 21.31 -1.94 -21.62
N LYS A 191 22.29 -1.34 -20.93
CA LYS A 191 23.71 -1.58 -21.17
C LYS A 191 24.10 -3.03 -20.90
N LYS A 192 23.42 -3.69 -19.96
CA LYS A 192 23.64 -5.10 -19.62
C LYS A 192 22.81 -6.07 -20.49
N GLY A 193 21.96 -5.55 -21.39
CA GLY A 193 21.07 -6.37 -22.22
C GLY A 193 19.88 -6.95 -21.45
N LEU A 194 19.56 -6.40 -20.28
CA LEU A 194 18.45 -6.82 -19.44
C LEU A 194 17.14 -6.11 -19.82
N SER A 195 16.01 -6.75 -19.52
CA SER A 195 14.68 -6.21 -19.79
C SER A 195 14.45 -4.89 -19.03
N THR A 196 13.84 -3.92 -19.72
CA THR A 196 13.29 -2.69 -19.12
C THR A 196 11.77 -2.65 -19.17
N GLY A 197 11.13 -3.80 -19.33
CA GLY A 197 9.70 -3.96 -19.08
C GLY A 197 9.39 -3.71 -17.63
N VAL A 198 8.19 -3.13 -17.36
CA VAL A 198 7.78 -2.78 -16.00
C VAL A 198 6.69 -3.72 -15.50
N GLY A 199 6.73 -4.01 -14.21
CA GLY A 199 5.68 -4.75 -13.51
C GLY A 199 4.44 -3.89 -13.19
N ASP A 200 3.53 -4.46 -12.42
CA ASP A 200 2.24 -3.85 -12.06
C ASP A 200 2.40 -2.51 -11.35
N GLU A 201 3.47 -2.34 -10.58
CA GLU A 201 3.72 -1.15 -9.77
C GLU A 201 4.67 -0.13 -10.43
N GLY A 202 5.05 -0.39 -11.69
CA GLY A 202 5.85 0.52 -12.50
C GLY A 202 7.37 0.39 -12.32
N GLY A 203 7.85 -0.49 -11.43
CA GLY A 203 9.26 -0.88 -11.32
C GLY A 203 9.68 -1.81 -12.46
N PHE A 204 10.97 -1.86 -12.78
CA PHE A 204 11.49 -2.78 -13.79
C PHE A 204 11.41 -4.23 -13.31
N ALA A 205 11.24 -5.16 -14.22
CA ALA A 205 11.16 -6.59 -13.95
C ALA A 205 12.24 -7.37 -14.77
N PRO A 206 13.53 -7.11 -14.53
CA PRO A 206 14.60 -7.86 -15.20
C PRO A 206 14.68 -9.29 -14.66
N ASP A 207 15.12 -10.22 -15.52
CA ASP A 207 15.48 -11.58 -15.07
C ASP A 207 16.91 -11.55 -14.54
N LEU A 208 17.05 -11.60 -13.22
CA LEU A 208 18.32 -11.53 -12.49
C LEU A 208 18.64 -12.89 -11.85
N GLU A 209 19.93 -13.17 -11.62
CA GLU A 209 20.37 -14.44 -11.07
C GLU A 209 20.22 -14.54 -9.54
N SER A 210 20.08 -13.38 -8.84
CA SER A 210 19.94 -13.35 -7.37
C SER A 210 19.33 -12.04 -6.86
N ASN A 211 18.78 -12.06 -5.64
CA ASN A 211 18.34 -10.84 -4.96
C ASN A 211 19.50 -9.84 -4.74
N THR A 212 20.72 -10.37 -4.51
CA THR A 212 21.92 -9.55 -4.36
C THR A 212 22.23 -8.74 -5.62
N GLU A 213 22.06 -9.30 -6.82
CA GLU A 213 22.25 -8.58 -8.08
C GLU A 213 21.28 -7.40 -8.22
N GLY A 214 20.04 -7.54 -7.72
CA GLY A 214 19.07 -6.44 -7.66
C GLY A 214 19.62 -5.23 -6.89
N PHE A 215 20.19 -5.44 -5.70
CA PHE A 215 20.82 -4.37 -4.93
C PHE A 215 22.01 -3.74 -5.65
N GLU A 216 22.87 -4.54 -6.28
CA GLU A 216 24.05 -4.04 -6.98
C GLU A 216 23.67 -3.16 -8.17
N LEU A 217 22.64 -3.52 -8.93
CA LEU A 217 22.10 -2.71 -10.02
C LEU A 217 21.52 -1.36 -9.52
N ILE A 218 20.81 -1.38 -8.40
CA ILE A 218 20.27 -0.16 -7.80
C ILE A 218 21.41 0.76 -7.32
N ILE A 219 22.42 0.20 -6.65
CA ILE A 219 23.60 0.97 -6.21
C ILE A 219 24.36 1.56 -7.42
N GLU A 220 24.51 0.81 -8.52
CA GLU A 220 25.10 1.31 -9.78
C GLU A 220 24.24 2.47 -10.35
N ALA A 221 22.92 2.31 -10.35
CA ALA A 221 22.00 3.35 -10.84
C ALA A 221 22.04 4.63 -10.01
N ILE A 222 22.07 4.52 -8.68
CA ILE A 222 22.17 5.66 -7.75
C ILE A 222 23.47 6.45 -8.04
N LYS A 223 24.61 5.76 -8.13
CA LYS A 223 25.89 6.37 -8.47
C LYS A 223 25.90 7.02 -9.86
N LYS A 224 25.31 6.33 -10.85
CA LYS A 224 25.19 6.85 -12.22
C LYS A 224 24.33 8.09 -12.31
N ALA A 225 23.30 8.19 -11.47
CA ALA A 225 22.47 9.40 -11.35
C ALA A 225 23.17 10.56 -10.62
N GLY A 226 24.40 10.35 -10.10
CA GLY A 226 25.18 11.36 -9.40
C GLY A 226 24.92 11.44 -7.90
N TYR A 227 24.29 10.41 -7.32
CA TYR A 227 23.94 10.36 -5.90
C TYR A 227 24.81 9.35 -5.13
N THR A 228 24.91 9.56 -3.82
CA THR A 228 25.67 8.70 -2.90
C THR A 228 24.73 7.70 -2.21
N PRO A 229 24.89 6.36 -2.47
CA PRO A 229 24.12 5.36 -1.76
C PRO A 229 24.31 5.45 -0.23
N GLY A 230 23.22 5.32 0.51
CA GLY A 230 23.23 5.42 1.97
C GLY A 230 23.20 6.85 2.53
N VAL A 231 23.56 7.85 1.73
CA VAL A 231 23.51 9.27 2.10
C VAL A 231 22.33 9.97 1.41
N ASP A 232 22.36 10.03 0.08
CA ASP A 232 21.31 10.69 -0.71
C ASP A 232 20.10 9.78 -0.97
N VAL A 233 20.35 8.47 -1.06
CA VAL A 233 19.32 7.45 -1.32
C VAL A 233 19.60 6.23 -0.46
N LYS A 234 18.64 5.85 0.35
CA LYS A 234 18.64 4.60 1.12
C LYS A 234 17.76 3.56 0.43
N LEU A 235 17.83 2.32 0.90
CA LEU A 235 17.08 1.19 0.32
C LEU A 235 16.07 0.64 1.32
N ALA A 236 15.00 0.04 0.76
CA ALA A 236 14.07 -0.81 1.47
C ALA A 236 13.71 -2.01 0.61
N ILE A 237 13.21 -3.06 1.23
CA ILE A 237 12.68 -4.24 0.56
C ILE A 237 11.33 -4.64 1.12
N ASP A 238 10.51 -5.18 0.25
CA ASP A 238 9.37 -6.02 0.62
C ASP A 238 9.73 -7.45 0.22
N VAL A 239 9.85 -8.30 1.22
CA VAL A 239 10.25 -9.69 1.04
C VAL A 239 9.06 -10.56 0.68
N ALA A 240 7.88 -10.25 1.24
CA ALA A 240 6.67 -11.05 1.14
C ALA A 240 6.95 -12.54 1.41
N ALA A 241 7.60 -12.83 2.56
CA ALA A 241 8.20 -14.12 2.82
C ALA A 241 7.20 -15.29 2.88
N SER A 242 5.91 -15.00 3.09
CA SER A 242 4.84 -15.99 3.02
C SER A 242 4.74 -16.67 1.65
N GLU A 243 5.09 -15.97 0.56
CA GLU A 243 5.01 -16.49 -0.82
C GLU A 243 5.98 -17.67 -1.07
N PHE A 244 7.09 -17.74 -0.34
CA PHE A 244 8.07 -18.81 -0.48
C PHE A 244 8.25 -19.66 0.79
N TYR A 245 7.33 -19.53 1.77
CA TYR A 245 7.32 -20.36 2.97
C TYR A 245 6.55 -21.64 2.74
N SER A 246 7.19 -22.78 2.98
CA SER A 246 6.52 -24.09 2.98
C SER A 246 7.29 -25.11 3.79
N ASN A 247 6.56 -26.05 4.41
CA ASN A 247 7.13 -27.15 5.20
C ASN A 247 8.12 -26.68 6.29
N GLY A 248 7.84 -25.55 6.93
CA GLY A 248 8.68 -25.00 8.00
C GLY A 248 9.98 -24.35 7.54
N LYS A 249 10.10 -24.04 6.25
CA LYS A 249 11.28 -23.41 5.64
C LYS A 249 10.90 -22.33 4.63
N TYR A 250 11.81 -21.39 4.47
CA TYR A 250 11.78 -20.34 3.44
C TYR A 250 12.62 -20.79 2.25
N ASN A 251 11.95 -21.06 1.13
CA ASN A 251 12.56 -21.64 -0.06
C ASN A 251 12.83 -20.56 -1.11
N LEU A 252 14.00 -19.94 -1.02
CA LEU A 252 14.46 -18.94 -1.98
C LEU A 252 14.93 -19.67 -3.25
N VAL A 253 14.01 -19.88 -4.18
CA VAL A 253 14.25 -20.69 -5.39
C VAL A 253 15.28 -20.02 -6.30
N GLY A 254 15.20 -18.71 -6.46
CA GLY A 254 16.14 -17.91 -7.25
C GLY A 254 17.56 -17.95 -6.68
N GLU A 255 17.71 -18.03 -5.35
CA GLU A 255 19.01 -18.16 -4.67
C GLU A 255 19.47 -19.62 -4.53
N GLY A 256 18.61 -20.60 -4.83
CA GLY A 256 18.90 -22.02 -4.61
C GLY A 256 19.07 -22.39 -3.13
N ARG A 257 18.38 -21.71 -2.22
CA ARG A 257 18.53 -21.85 -0.75
C ARG A 257 17.19 -22.24 -0.11
N SER A 258 17.27 -23.02 0.97
CA SER A 258 16.13 -23.35 1.82
C SER A 258 16.54 -23.11 3.27
N LEU A 259 15.94 -22.10 3.90
CA LEU A 259 16.37 -21.52 5.16
C LEU A 259 15.32 -21.72 6.26
N THR A 260 15.77 -21.95 7.48
CA THR A 260 14.96 -21.80 8.70
C THR A 260 14.74 -20.30 8.98
N THR A 261 13.84 -19.97 9.91
CA THR A 261 13.64 -18.59 10.37
C THR A 261 14.94 -17.95 10.87
N ASP A 262 15.73 -18.68 11.66
CA ASP A 262 16.97 -18.14 12.22
C ASP A 262 18.06 -17.93 11.14
N GLU A 263 18.14 -18.79 10.14
CA GLU A 263 19.05 -18.65 9.00
C GLU A 263 18.62 -17.48 8.10
N LEU A 264 17.32 -17.30 7.88
CA LEU A 264 16.78 -16.18 7.10
C LEU A 264 17.06 -14.83 7.80
N ILE A 265 16.87 -14.75 9.11
CA ILE A 265 17.23 -13.57 9.91
C ILE A 265 18.73 -13.25 9.80
N SER A 266 19.59 -14.27 9.80
CA SER A 266 21.02 -14.08 9.60
C SER A 266 21.37 -13.59 8.20
N PHE A 267 20.66 -14.06 7.18
CA PHE A 267 20.79 -13.56 5.81
C PHE A 267 20.41 -12.07 5.71
N TYR A 268 19.32 -11.63 6.35
CA TYR A 268 19.01 -10.20 6.41
C TYR A 268 20.08 -9.38 7.12
N GLU A 269 20.67 -9.90 8.19
CA GLU A 269 21.78 -9.22 8.87
C GLU A 269 22.99 -9.03 7.95
N GLU A 270 23.33 -10.01 7.11
CA GLU A 270 24.36 -9.87 6.08
C GLU A 270 24.02 -8.78 5.06
N LEU A 271 22.75 -8.75 4.58
CA LEU A 271 22.29 -7.77 3.62
C LEU A 271 22.34 -6.34 4.15
N ILE A 272 21.84 -6.08 5.38
CA ILE A 272 21.85 -4.74 5.98
C ILE A 272 23.26 -4.25 6.33
N ASN A 273 24.22 -5.15 6.57
CA ASN A 273 25.61 -4.80 6.75
C ASN A 273 26.33 -4.46 5.44
N LYS A 274 25.87 -5.01 4.33
CA LYS A 274 26.45 -4.80 2.98
C LYS A 274 25.81 -3.62 2.23
N TYR A 275 24.51 -3.43 2.38
CA TYR A 275 23.73 -2.44 1.64
C TYR A 275 23.03 -1.45 2.59
N PRO A 276 22.75 -0.22 2.16
CA PRO A 276 22.11 0.79 2.99
C PRO A 276 20.59 0.55 3.15
N ILE A 277 20.20 -0.67 3.52
CA ILE A 277 18.81 -1.06 3.75
C ILE A 277 18.39 -0.56 5.12
N ILE A 278 17.29 0.20 5.18
CA ILE A 278 16.75 0.76 6.42
C ILE A 278 15.34 0.27 6.77
N SER A 279 14.75 -0.55 5.88
CA SER A 279 13.40 -1.09 6.10
C SER A 279 13.27 -2.44 5.40
N ILE A 280 12.67 -3.41 6.10
CA ILE A 280 12.29 -4.72 5.58
C ILE A 280 10.81 -4.95 5.92
N GLU A 281 10.01 -5.21 4.90
CA GLU A 281 8.59 -5.55 5.00
C GLU A 281 8.41 -7.05 4.89
N ASP A 282 7.53 -7.60 5.71
CA ASP A 282 7.18 -9.03 5.81
C ASP A 282 8.38 -9.98 5.69
N PRO A 283 9.36 -9.83 6.60
CA PRO A 283 10.61 -10.59 6.56
C PRO A 283 10.44 -12.09 6.82
N VAL A 284 9.32 -12.50 7.42
CA VAL A 284 8.96 -13.88 7.72
C VAL A 284 7.49 -14.12 7.41
N ASP A 285 7.04 -15.37 7.40
CA ASP A 285 5.65 -15.77 7.15
C ASP A 285 4.66 -15.03 8.08
N GLU A 286 3.49 -14.65 7.55
CA GLU A 286 2.45 -13.90 8.26
C GLU A 286 1.91 -14.63 9.51
N ASN A 287 2.16 -15.92 9.63
CA ASN A 287 1.81 -16.73 10.80
C ASN A 287 3.00 -17.00 11.73
N ASP A 288 4.24 -16.64 11.34
CA ASP A 288 5.45 -16.79 12.15
C ASP A 288 5.66 -15.60 13.11
N TRP A 289 4.72 -15.42 14.04
CA TRP A 289 4.76 -14.35 15.04
C TRP A 289 6.02 -14.38 15.92
N GLU A 290 6.52 -15.58 16.26
CA GLU A 290 7.76 -15.74 17.02
C GLU A 290 8.98 -15.36 16.18
N GLY A 291 8.96 -15.65 14.86
CA GLY A 291 9.98 -15.18 13.92
C GLY A 291 10.00 -13.65 13.83
N PHE A 292 8.83 -13.02 13.72
CA PHE A 292 8.73 -11.55 13.74
C PHE A 292 9.26 -10.95 15.05
N LYS A 293 8.94 -11.53 16.18
CA LYS A 293 9.50 -11.12 17.49
C LYS A 293 11.02 -11.25 17.50
N LYS A 294 11.56 -12.40 17.11
CA LYS A 294 13.00 -12.66 17.06
C LYS A 294 13.75 -11.65 16.18
N ILE A 295 13.26 -11.40 14.96
CA ILE A 295 13.92 -10.42 14.08
C ILE A 295 13.82 -9.01 14.65
N THR A 296 12.72 -8.67 15.32
CA THR A 296 12.54 -7.37 15.97
C THR A 296 13.53 -7.19 17.12
N GLU A 297 13.71 -8.20 17.95
CA GLU A 297 14.73 -8.19 19.02
C GLU A 297 16.16 -8.05 18.47
N LYS A 298 16.45 -8.67 17.32
CA LYS A 298 17.81 -8.68 16.75
C LYS A 298 18.13 -7.41 15.92
N LEU A 299 17.19 -6.92 15.15
CA LEU A 299 17.42 -5.89 14.12
C LEU A 299 16.57 -4.62 14.29
N GLY A 300 15.56 -4.63 15.17
CA GLY A 300 14.59 -3.54 15.29
C GLY A 300 15.17 -2.20 15.72
N ASP A 301 16.30 -2.20 16.44
CA ASP A 301 17.03 -0.98 16.80
C ASP A 301 17.84 -0.39 15.63
N LYS A 302 18.11 -1.19 14.58
CA LYS A 302 18.93 -0.81 13.43
C LYS A 302 18.08 -0.39 12.23
N ILE A 303 16.96 -1.09 12.01
CA ILE A 303 16.11 -0.94 10.83
C ILE A 303 14.61 -0.93 11.18
N GLN A 304 13.81 -0.45 10.26
CA GLN A 304 12.36 -0.58 10.29
C GLN A 304 11.95 -1.99 9.86
N LEU A 305 11.10 -2.63 10.66
CA LEU A 305 10.50 -3.94 10.39
C LEU A 305 9.00 -3.78 10.27
N VAL A 306 8.52 -3.92 9.04
CA VAL A 306 7.13 -3.59 8.68
C VAL A 306 6.30 -4.86 8.61
N GLY A 307 5.14 -4.86 9.28
CA GLY A 307 4.11 -5.86 9.05
C GLY A 307 3.07 -5.34 8.07
N ASP A 308 2.93 -6.01 6.93
CA ASP A 308 1.85 -5.88 5.96
C ASP A 308 0.84 -7.02 6.16
N ASP A 309 1.12 -8.21 5.66
CA ASP A 309 0.25 -9.38 5.82
C ASP A 309 0.12 -9.83 7.28
N LEU A 310 1.14 -9.54 8.11
CA LEU A 310 1.07 -9.76 9.55
C LEU A 310 -0.08 -9.00 10.20
N PHE A 311 -0.31 -7.74 9.83
CA PHE A 311 -1.26 -6.84 10.49
C PHE A 311 -2.52 -6.55 9.67
N VAL A 312 -2.46 -6.64 8.35
CA VAL A 312 -3.55 -6.42 7.38
C VAL A 312 -4.41 -5.18 7.70
N THR A 313 -3.78 -4.09 8.15
CA THR A 313 -4.45 -2.85 8.59
C THR A 313 -5.51 -3.09 9.69
N ASN A 314 -5.41 -4.22 10.41
CA ASN A 314 -6.38 -4.66 11.39
C ASN A 314 -5.92 -4.36 12.82
N LYS A 315 -6.77 -3.64 13.58
CA LYS A 315 -6.50 -3.22 14.95
C LYS A 315 -6.24 -4.40 15.91
N GLU A 316 -6.97 -5.53 15.75
CA GLU A 316 -6.79 -6.72 16.60
C GLU A 316 -5.42 -7.39 16.32
N CYS A 317 -5.05 -7.49 15.02
CA CYS A 317 -3.75 -8.03 14.63
C CYS A 317 -2.59 -7.13 15.09
N LEU A 318 -2.73 -5.81 14.93
CA LEU A 318 -1.73 -4.86 15.42
C LEU A 318 -1.57 -4.93 16.93
N GLN A 319 -2.68 -5.00 17.71
CA GLN A 319 -2.62 -5.13 19.17
C GLN A 319 -1.83 -6.39 19.57
N LYS A 320 -2.07 -7.52 18.90
CA LYS A 320 -1.29 -8.74 19.11
C LYS A 320 0.22 -8.52 18.86
N GLY A 321 0.56 -7.81 17.77
CA GLY A 321 1.95 -7.47 17.46
C GLY A 321 2.60 -6.60 18.54
N ILE A 322 1.87 -5.59 19.02
CA ILE A 322 2.31 -4.72 20.13
C ILE A 322 2.61 -5.55 21.39
N ASP A 323 1.67 -6.42 21.76
CA ASP A 323 1.78 -7.27 22.95
C ASP A 323 2.97 -8.24 22.85
N MET A 324 3.24 -8.75 21.66
CA MET A 324 4.36 -9.65 21.37
C MET A 324 5.67 -8.93 21.05
N LYS A 325 5.66 -7.61 20.85
CA LYS A 325 6.81 -6.81 20.34
C LYS A 325 7.29 -7.29 18.96
N ALA A 326 6.35 -7.60 18.08
CA ALA A 326 6.58 -8.09 16.74
C ALA A 326 6.47 -6.94 15.73
N GLY A 327 7.57 -6.59 15.05
CA GLY A 327 7.66 -5.42 14.19
C GLY A 327 7.80 -4.10 14.95
N ASN A 328 8.07 -3.02 14.23
CA ASN A 328 8.11 -1.64 14.74
C ASN A 328 7.48 -0.64 13.78
N ALA A 329 6.85 -1.14 12.72
CA ALA A 329 6.09 -0.37 11.74
C ALA A 329 4.94 -1.20 11.16
N ILE A 330 3.92 -0.51 10.69
CA ILE A 330 2.76 -1.12 10.01
C ILE A 330 2.59 -0.51 8.62
N LEU A 331 2.31 -1.38 7.64
CA LEU A 331 1.79 -0.96 6.34
C LEU A 331 0.27 -0.81 6.43
N LEU A 332 -0.26 0.26 5.86
CA LEU A 332 -1.68 0.62 5.92
C LEU A 332 -2.27 0.59 4.51
N LYS A 333 -3.19 -0.30 4.27
CA LYS A 333 -3.91 -0.45 3.01
C LYS A 333 -5.42 -0.36 3.29
N VAL A 334 -6.06 0.71 2.89
CA VAL A 334 -7.47 1.00 3.23
C VAL A 334 -8.43 -0.13 2.84
N ASN A 335 -8.12 -0.88 1.77
CA ASN A 335 -8.96 -1.98 1.31
C ASN A 335 -8.74 -3.31 2.07
N GLN A 336 -7.65 -3.46 2.84
CA GLN A 336 -7.43 -4.65 3.68
C GLN A 336 -8.43 -4.74 4.83
N ILE A 337 -8.93 -3.58 5.29
CA ILE A 337 -9.93 -3.50 6.36
C ILE A 337 -11.30 -3.03 5.86
N GLY A 338 -11.35 -2.15 4.85
CA GLY A 338 -12.54 -1.82 4.08
C GLY A 338 -13.37 -0.63 4.57
N THR A 339 -12.92 0.15 5.57
CA THR A 339 -13.50 1.44 5.94
C THR A 339 -12.44 2.46 6.33
N ILE A 340 -12.75 3.73 6.18
CA ILE A 340 -11.90 4.83 6.68
C ILE A 340 -11.86 4.81 8.20
N THR A 341 -12.99 4.60 8.87
CA THR A 341 -13.05 4.57 10.34
C THR A 341 -12.11 3.53 10.96
N GLU A 342 -12.16 2.27 10.51
CA GLU A 342 -11.27 1.22 11.02
C GLU A 342 -9.80 1.50 10.67
N THR A 343 -9.53 2.09 9.50
CA THR A 343 -8.19 2.54 9.13
C THR A 343 -7.66 3.59 10.10
N LEU A 344 -8.47 4.61 10.43
CA LEU A 344 -8.10 5.66 11.38
C LEU A 344 -7.87 5.11 12.80
N GLU A 345 -8.68 4.15 13.25
CA GLU A 345 -8.49 3.49 14.54
C GLU A 345 -7.17 2.71 14.60
N THR A 346 -6.82 2.01 13.53
CA THR A 346 -5.56 1.26 13.42
C THR A 346 -4.36 2.22 13.42
N ILE A 347 -4.44 3.33 12.67
CA ILE A 347 -3.42 4.39 12.66
C ILE A 347 -3.21 4.95 14.07
N LYS A 348 -4.32 5.26 14.76
CA LYS A 348 -4.24 5.78 16.13
C LYS A 348 -3.55 4.80 17.07
N LEU A 349 -3.93 3.52 17.03
CA LEU A 349 -3.31 2.48 17.84
C LEU A 349 -1.80 2.36 17.56
N ALA A 350 -1.40 2.38 16.28
CA ALA A 350 0.00 2.33 15.87
C ALA A 350 0.81 3.50 16.48
N LYS A 351 0.32 4.72 16.30
CA LYS A 351 0.98 5.93 16.81
C LYS A 351 1.06 5.97 18.33
N ASP A 352 -0.01 5.61 19.02
CA ASP A 352 -0.07 5.58 20.49
C ASP A 352 0.94 4.59 21.08
N ASN A 353 1.38 3.59 20.30
CA ASN A 353 2.36 2.58 20.72
C ASN A 353 3.72 2.71 20.02
N GLY A 354 4.01 3.84 19.37
CA GLY A 354 5.31 4.14 18.78
C GLY A 354 5.66 3.34 17.52
N TYR A 355 4.67 2.67 16.89
CA TYR A 355 4.85 2.06 15.58
C TYR A 355 4.89 3.13 14.50
N LYS A 356 5.84 3.03 13.58
CA LYS A 356 5.85 3.86 12.37
C LYS A 356 4.72 3.44 11.44
N THR A 357 4.19 4.40 10.69
CA THR A 357 3.06 4.18 9.79
C THR A 357 3.46 4.47 8.34
N ILE A 358 3.12 3.55 7.44
CA ILE A 358 3.37 3.67 6.01
C ILE A 358 2.04 3.46 5.30
N ILE A 359 1.48 4.51 4.68
CA ILE A 359 0.30 4.32 3.84
C ILE A 359 0.72 3.74 2.49
N SER A 360 -0.03 2.76 1.98
CA SER A 360 0.35 2.01 0.80
C SER A 360 -0.75 1.96 -0.25
N HIS A 361 -0.31 1.92 -1.51
CA HIS A 361 -1.11 1.52 -2.66
C HIS A 361 -1.37 0.00 -2.66
N ARG A 362 -2.02 -0.48 -3.71
CA ARG A 362 -2.08 -1.91 -4.07
C ARG A 362 -1.53 -2.11 -5.48
N SER A 363 -1.28 -3.37 -5.85
CA SER A 363 -0.81 -3.72 -7.20
C SER A 363 -1.81 -3.32 -8.29
N GLY A 364 -3.12 -3.47 -8.06
CA GLY A 364 -4.18 -2.90 -8.89
C GLY A 364 -4.65 -1.55 -8.34
N GLU A 365 -4.26 -0.47 -9.00
CA GLU A 365 -4.59 0.90 -8.60
C GLU A 365 -5.53 1.58 -9.60
N THR A 366 -6.04 2.72 -9.17
CA THR A 366 -6.85 3.62 -9.98
C THR A 366 -6.21 5.02 -9.98
N GLU A 367 -6.87 6.00 -10.58
CA GLU A 367 -6.48 7.41 -10.51
C GLU A 367 -6.82 8.09 -9.16
N ASP A 368 -7.43 7.36 -8.22
CA ASP A 368 -7.77 7.88 -6.88
C ASP A 368 -6.53 8.22 -6.06
N THR A 369 -6.50 9.40 -5.45
CA THR A 369 -5.34 9.93 -4.72
C THR A 369 -5.54 9.98 -3.20
N THR A 370 -6.59 9.40 -2.66
CA THR A 370 -6.96 9.49 -1.23
C THR A 370 -5.81 9.12 -0.30
N ILE A 371 -4.97 8.14 -0.67
CA ILE A 371 -3.84 7.73 0.17
C ILE A 371 -2.78 8.82 0.32
N ALA A 372 -2.61 9.71 -0.67
CA ALA A 372 -1.71 10.86 -0.57
C ALA A 372 -2.26 11.90 0.44
N ASP A 373 -3.56 12.17 0.40
CA ASP A 373 -4.23 13.05 1.35
C ASP A 373 -4.22 12.48 2.78
N LEU A 374 -4.45 11.16 2.94
CA LEU A 374 -4.32 10.47 4.24
C LEU A 374 -2.90 10.56 4.80
N ALA A 375 -1.88 10.38 3.95
CA ALA A 375 -0.48 10.46 4.36
C ALA A 375 -0.14 11.80 5.01
N VAL A 376 -0.58 12.90 4.42
CA VAL A 376 -0.29 14.26 4.91
C VAL A 376 -1.23 14.63 6.06
N GLY A 377 -2.54 14.48 5.88
CA GLY A 377 -3.53 14.90 6.88
C GLY A 377 -3.35 14.23 8.25
N LEU A 378 -2.77 13.05 8.26
CA LEU A 378 -2.51 12.27 9.48
C LEU A 378 -1.03 12.22 9.88
N ASP A 379 -0.12 12.95 9.22
CA ASP A 379 1.33 12.88 9.48
C ASP A 379 1.82 11.42 9.59
N LEU A 380 1.54 10.60 8.57
CA LEU A 380 1.90 9.16 8.61
C LEU A 380 3.41 8.93 8.44
N GLY A 381 4.13 9.93 7.98
CA GLY A 381 5.59 9.91 7.85
C GLY A 381 6.11 9.23 6.59
N GLN A 382 5.45 8.19 6.09
CA GLN A 382 5.91 7.43 4.91
C GLN A 382 4.75 7.05 3.99
N ILE A 383 5.05 6.91 2.69
CA ILE A 383 4.14 6.42 1.67
C ILE A 383 4.84 5.42 0.74
N LYS A 384 4.20 4.27 0.50
CA LYS A 384 4.62 3.26 -0.47
C LYS A 384 3.60 3.27 -1.61
N THR A 385 3.94 3.89 -2.75
CA THR A 385 2.98 4.09 -3.86
C THR A 385 3.58 3.81 -5.23
N GLY A 386 4.47 2.82 -5.30
CA GLY A 386 5.05 2.30 -6.54
C GLY A 386 6.23 3.11 -7.05
N SER A 387 6.55 2.91 -8.33
CA SER A 387 7.72 3.45 -9.01
C SER A 387 7.46 4.80 -9.68
N MET A 388 8.45 5.26 -10.44
CA MET A 388 8.42 6.51 -11.24
C MET A 388 7.89 6.28 -12.66
N SER A 389 6.92 5.40 -12.81
CA SER A 389 6.21 5.13 -14.06
C SER A 389 4.79 4.67 -13.79
N ARG A 390 3.90 4.71 -14.79
CA ARG A 390 2.45 4.45 -14.76
C ARG A 390 1.65 5.56 -14.06
N THR A 391 0.63 6.06 -14.73
CA THR A 391 -0.17 7.20 -14.26
C THR A 391 -0.86 6.94 -12.93
N ASP A 392 -1.28 5.71 -12.67
CA ASP A 392 -1.88 5.25 -11.43
C ASP A 392 -0.96 5.40 -10.20
N ARG A 393 0.36 5.46 -10.41
CA ARG A 393 1.37 5.77 -9.36
C ARG A 393 1.67 7.27 -9.35
N MET A 394 1.91 7.85 -10.52
CA MET A 394 2.25 9.27 -10.64
C MET A 394 1.17 10.20 -10.10
N CYS A 395 -0.12 9.84 -10.18
CA CYS A 395 -1.19 10.68 -9.65
C CYS A 395 -1.05 10.92 -8.13
N LYS A 396 -0.54 9.95 -7.35
CA LYS A 396 -0.30 10.11 -5.91
C LYS A 396 0.89 11.04 -5.64
N TYR A 397 2.01 10.86 -6.38
CA TYR A 397 3.15 11.77 -6.28
C TYR A 397 2.79 13.21 -6.69
N ASN A 398 2.04 13.36 -7.79
CA ASN A 398 1.55 14.66 -8.24
C ASN A 398 0.63 15.32 -7.19
N GLN A 399 -0.20 14.53 -6.50
CA GLN A 399 -1.04 15.04 -5.42
C GLN A 399 -0.19 15.53 -4.24
N LEU A 400 0.82 14.77 -3.84
CA LEU A 400 1.76 15.20 -2.78
C LEU A 400 2.48 16.51 -3.14
N MET A 401 2.92 16.69 -4.39
CA MET A 401 3.54 17.94 -4.85
C MET A 401 2.56 19.13 -4.78
N ARG A 402 1.28 18.94 -5.16
CA ARG A 402 0.25 19.98 -4.99
C ARG A 402 0.03 20.35 -3.52
N ILE A 403 -0.03 19.32 -2.64
CA ILE A 403 -0.18 19.56 -1.20
C ILE A 403 1.04 20.31 -0.64
N GLU A 404 2.26 20.02 -1.10
CA GLU A 404 3.46 20.74 -0.70
C GLU A 404 3.34 22.24 -1.01
N GLU A 405 2.95 22.60 -2.25
CA GLU A 405 2.73 24.00 -2.64
C GLU A 405 1.65 24.69 -1.78
N GLU A 406 0.59 23.96 -1.40
CA GLU A 406 -0.46 24.51 -0.54
C GLU A 406 -0.01 24.71 0.93
N LEU A 407 0.94 23.91 1.41
CA LEU A 407 1.50 24.03 2.76
C LEU A 407 2.55 25.14 2.88
N GLU A 408 3.19 25.53 1.78
CA GLU A 408 4.17 26.61 1.72
C GLU A 408 3.51 28.02 1.65
N ASN A 409 2.23 28.09 1.25
CA ASN A 409 1.42 29.31 1.16
C ASN A 409 0.58 29.55 2.43
#